data_97f1c7694c339b5783db2aa0cc4d3ef8
#
_entry.id   97f1c7694c339b5783db2aa0cc4d3ef8
#
_cell.length_a   1.000
_cell.length_b   1.000
_cell.length_c   1.000
_cell.angle_alpha   90.00
_cell.angle_beta   90.00
_cell.angle_gamma   90.00
#
_symmetry.space_group_name_H-M   'P 1'
#
loop_
_entity.id
_entity.type
_entity.pdbx_description
1 polymer ?
#
loop_
_entity_poly.entity_id
_entity_poly.type
_entity_poly.pdbx_seq_one_letter_code
_entity_poly.pdbx_strand_id
1 'polypeptide(L)'
;MRIQCSVALFTALTLAACDSGTSQQATTNGPQIKVRSAEQDQLKTLDAFNLAIGLKRAIYDAGYTCGRVTDAGFVGEWKNLDMWMAHCEYPKGSPRDWAIFAGPDGGAQVRDCKDIPGSGLPDCVIKQRPKGSFTEVK
;
A
#
# COMPACT_ATOMS: atom_id res chain seq x y z
N MET A 1 -71.46 25.99 21.63
CA MET A 1 -71.93 27.06 20.74
C MET A 1 -70.87 27.47 19.81
N ARG A 2 -71.04 27.20 18.45
CA ARG A 2 -70.28 27.65 17.27
C ARG A 2 -68.77 27.33 17.24
N ILE A 3 -68.27 26.26 16.64
CA ILE A 3 -68.00 25.88 15.27
C ILE A 3 -67.44 27.05 14.42
N GLN A 4 -66.15 27.03 14.13
CA GLN A 4 -65.66 27.55 12.86
C GLN A 4 -64.49 26.71 12.36
N CYS A 5 -64.77 26.17 11.18
CA CYS A 5 -63.78 25.48 10.31
C CYS A 5 -62.72 26.44 9.79
N SER A 6 -61.47 26.05 9.81
CA SER A 6 -60.47 26.66 8.99
C SER A 6 -59.79 25.58 8.15
N VAL A 7 -59.94 25.82 6.88
CA VAL A 7 -59.42 25.01 5.78
C VAL A 7 -57.91 25.03 5.81
N ALA A 8 -57.26 23.89 6.01
CA ALA A 8 -55.83 23.73 5.86
C ALA A 8 -55.51 23.38 4.41
N LEU A 9 -54.77 24.26 3.80
CA LEU A 9 -54.21 24.15 2.45
C LEU A 9 -53.08 23.11 2.47
N PHE A 10 -53.30 21.95 1.84
CA PHE A 10 -52.26 20.93 1.64
C PHE A 10 -51.38 21.36 0.47
N THR A 11 -50.20 21.82 0.78
CA THR A 11 -49.11 21.93 -0.22
C THR A 11 -48.40 20.56 -0.32
N ALA A 12 -48.61 19.88 -1.43
CA ALA A 12 -47.92 18.65 -1.77
C ALA A 12 -46.46 18.97 -2.12
N LEU A 13 -45.54 18.59 -1.22
CA LEU A 13 -44.11 18.49 -1.53
C LEU A 13 -43.89 17.19 -2.33
N THR A 14 -43.62 17.31 -3.60
CA THR A 14 -43.11 16.20 -4.41
C THR A 14 -41.68 15.95 -4.01
N LEU A 15 -41.42 14.89 -3.25
CA LEU A 15 -40.08 14.33 -3.06
C LEU A 15 -39.63 13.70 -4.37
N ALA A 16 -38.69 14.32 -5.03
CA ALA A 16 -37.93 13.70 -6.09
C ALA A 16 -37.20 12.48 -5.51
N ALA A 17 -37.62 11.28 -5.88
CA ALA A 17 -36.90 10.05 -5.60
C ALA A 17 -35.56 10.12 -6.32
N CYS A 18 -34.45 10.21 -5.56
CA CYS A 18 -33.14 9.87 -6.06
C CYS A 18 -33.16 8.38 -6.41
N ASP A 19 -33.12 8.12 -7.68
CA ASP A 19 -32.94 6.80 -8.25
C ASP A 19 -31.65 6.22 -7.69
N SER A 20 -31.81 5.18 -6.89
CA SER A 20 -30.70 4.39 -6.35
C SER A 20 -30.06 3.66 -7.53
N GLY A 21 -29.08 4.30 -8.13
CA GLY A 21 -28.24 3.68 -9.14
C GLY A 21 -27.70 2.36 -8.58
N THR A 22 -28.27 1.27 -9.07
CA THR A 22 -27.77 -0.09 -8.89
C THR A 22 -26.30 -0.08 -9.27
N SER A 23 -25.40 -0.22 -8.28
CA SER A 23 -24.00 -0.47 -8.52
C SER A 23 -23.88 -1.77 -9.28
N GLN A 24 -23.88 -1.68 -10.60
CA GLN A 24 -23.43 -2.79 -11.44
C GLN A 24 -21.98 -3.05 -11.08
N GLN A 25 -21.75 -4.09 -10.29
CA GLN A 25 -20.47 -4.75 -10.19
C GLN A 25 -20.13 -5.22 -11.61
N ALA A 26 -19.44 -4.36 -12.34
CA ALA A 26 -18.78 -4.73 -13.59
C ALA A 26 -17.68 -5.74 -13.24
N THR A 27 -17.99 -7.02 -13.39
CA THR A 27 -16.97 -8.07 -13.53
C THR A 27 -16.27 -7.84 -14.87
N THR A 28 -15.40 -6.83 -14.92
CA THR A 28 -14.58 -6.58 -16.08
C THR A 28 -13.36 -7.48 -16.02
N ASN A 29 -13.40 -8.61 -16.70
CA ASN A 29 -12.22 -9.31 -17.22
C ASN A 29 -11.58 -8.51 -18.38
N GLY A 30 -11.56 -7.18 -18.27
CA GLY A 30 -10.82 -6.31 -19.18
C GLY A 30 -9.35 -6.29 -18.78
N PRO A 31 -8.43 -5.95 -19.72
CA PRO A 31 -7.02 -5.77 -19.37
C PRO A 31 -6.92 -4.71 -18.27
N GLN A 32 -6.44 -5.13 -17.10
CA GLN A 32 -6.18 -4.18 -16.01
C GLN A 32 -5.10 -3.22 -16.47
N ILE A 33 -5.45 -1.94 -16.56
CA ILE A 33 -4.47 -0.90 -16.82
C ILE A 33 -3.55 -0.85 -15.60
N LYS A 34 -2.31 -1.31 -15.77
CA LYS A 34 -1.27 -1.17 -14.74
C LYS A 34 -0.87 0.31 -14.68
N VAL A 35 -1.30 0.97 -13.63
CA VAL A 35 -0.79 2.31 -13.31
C VAL A 35 0.51 2.13 -12.54
N ARG A 36 1.63 2.51 -13.12
CA ARG A 36 2.95 2.55 -12.47
C ARG A 36 3.42 3.99 -12.39
N SER A 37 4.12 4.32 -11.31
CA SER A 37 4.75 5.62 -11.16
C SER A 37 6.23 5.58 -11.52
N ALA A 38 6.80 6.75 -11.81
CA ALA A 38 8.22 6.89 -12.05
C ALA A 38 9.04 6.49 -10.80
N GLU A 39 8.51 6.72 -9.61
CA GLU A 39 9.13 6.38 -8.33
C GLU A 39 9.26 4.87 -8.14
N GLN A 40 8.24 4.08 -8.53
CA GLN A 40 8.33 2.62 -8.51
C GLN A 40 9.42 2.10 -9.44
N ASP A 41 9.55 2.69 -10.63
CA ASP A 41 10.58 2.31 -11.59
C ASP A 41 11.96 2.76 -11.12
N GLN A 42 12.07 3.92 -10.48
CA GLN A 42 13.31 4.42 -9.91
C GLN A 42 13.84 3.52 -8.79
N LEU A 43 12.99 2.99 -7.91
CA LEU A 43 13.41 2.05 -6.87
C LEU A 43 14.15 0.84 -7.45
N LYS A 44 13.74 0.34 -8.63
CA LYS A 44 14.38 -0.80 -9.30
C LYS A 44 15.77 -0.48 -9.85
N THR A 45 16.12 0.79 -10.01
CA THR A 45 17.42 1.25 -10.55
C THR A 45 18.41 1.63 -9.47
N LEU A 46 17.98 1.72 -8.21
CA LEU A 46 18.86 2.08 -7.10
C LEU A 46 19.91 1.00 -6.84
N ASP A 47 21.12 1.44 -6.45
CA ASP A 47 22.11 0.56 -5.86
C ASP A 47 21.71 0.13 -4.43
N ALA A 48 22.46 -0.82 -3.87
CA ALA A 48 22.16 -1.39 -2.56
C ALA A 48 22.12 -0.34 -1.44
N PHE A 49 23.02 0.64 -1.48
CA PHE A 49 23.10 1.67 -0.45
C PHE A 49 21.87 2.61 -0.49
N ASN A 50 21.55 3.14 -1.67
CA ASN A 50 20.40 4.04 -1.84
C ASN A 50 19.08 3.31 -1.64
N LEU A 51 18.95 2.06 -2.07
CA LEU A 51 17.80 1.23 -1.80
C LEU A 51 17.61 1.01 -0.28
N ALA A 52 18.69 0.69 0.44
CA ALA A 52 18.63 0.52 1.90
C ALA A 52 18.13 1.78 2.61
N ILE A 53 18.57 2.96 2.19
CA ILE A 53 18.09 4.24 2.74
C ILE A 53 16.58 4.41 2.48
N GLY A 54 16.14 4.18 1.26
CA GLY A 54 14.72 4.32 0.88
C GLY A 54 13.82 3.37 1.65
N LEU A 55 14.17 2.08 1.71
CA LEU A 55 13.37 1.08 2.42
C LEU A 55 13.38 1.30 3.93
N LYS A 56 14.53 1.68 4.51
CA LYS A 56 14.62 2.04 5.93
C LYS A 56 13.72 3.21 6.26
N ARG A 57 13.68 4.24 5.41
CA ARG A 57 12.78 5.38 5.59
C ARG A 57 11.32 4.96 5.54
N ALA A 58 10.91 4.15 4.57
CA ALA A 58 9.55 3.64 4.48
C ALA A 58 9.13 2.86 5.76
N ILE A 59 10.05 2.08 6.34
CA ILE A 59 9.82 1.37 7.60
C ILE A 59 9.57 2.35 8.75
N TYR A 60 10.37 3.43 8.86
CA TYR A 60 10.17 4.46 9.88
C TYR A 60 8.88 5.24 9.68
N ASP A 61 8.56 5.63 8.46
CA ASP A 61 7.34 6.38 8.14
C ASP A 61 6.07 5.54 8.45
N ALA A 62 6.17 4.22 8.39
CA ALA A 62 5.13 3.29 8.81
C ALA A 62 5.05 3.06 10.34
N GLY A 63 5.89 3.75 11.12
CA GLY A 63 5.91 3.65 12.59
C GLY A 63 6.73 2.49 13.16
N TYR A 64 7.52 1.81 12.32
CA TYR A 64 8.41 0.74 12.77
C TYR A 64 9.87 1.22 12.86
N THR A 65 10.75 0.34 13.32
CA THR A 65 12.18 0.62 13.43
C THR A 65 13.00 -0.38 12.64
N CYS A 66 14.12 0.08 12.09
CA CYS A 66 15.14 -0.74 11.45
C CYS A 66 16.51 -0.21 11.86
N GLY A 67 17.31 -1.00 12.54
CA GLY A 67 18.64 -0.58 12.96
C GLY A 67 19.54 -0.36 11.73
N ARG A 68 19.79 -1.41 10.99
CA ARG A 68 20.56 -1.41 9.75
C ARG A 68 19.95 -2.38 8.76
N VAL A 69 19.81 -1.97 7.50
CA VAL A 69 19.46 -2.87 6.40
C VAL A 69 20.73 -3.57 5.93
N THR A 70 20.77 -4.89 6.04
CA THR A 70 21.93 -5.71 5.66
C THR A 70 21.70 -6.58 4.44
N ASP A 71 20.44 -6.77 4.06
CA ASP A 71 20.02 -7.35 2.77
C ASP A 71 18.66 -6.76 2.38
N ALA A 72 18.47 -6.53 1.09
CA ALA A 72 17.20 -6.09 0.54
C ALA A 72 17.08 -6.40 -0.95
N GLY A 73 15.86 -6.42 -1.45
CA GLY A 73 15.64 -6.62 -2.87
C GLY A 73 14.17 -6.67 -3.26
N PHE A 74 13.97 -6.72 -4.56
CA PHE A 74 12.65 -6.84 -5.16
C PHE A 74 12.13 -8.27 -5.04
N VAL A 75 10.89 -8.40 -4.56
CA VAL A 75 10.19 -9.67 -4.41
C VAL A 75 9.29 -9.95 -5.61
N GLY A 76 8.54 -8.94 -6.04
CA GLY A 76 7.61 -9.07 -7.15
C GLY A 76 6.57 -7.97 -7.18
N GLU A 77 5.70 -8.06 -8.15
CA GLU A 77 4.54 -7.19 -8.26
C GLU A 77 3.31 -7.89 -7.68
N TRP A 78 2.51 -7.17 -6.94
CA TRP A 78 1.23 -7.63 -6.44
C TRP A 78 0.18 -6.53 -6.68
N LYS A 79 -0.77 -6.81 -7.59
CA LYS A 79 -1.69 -5.78 -8.11
C LYS A 79 -0.88 -4.61 -8.71
N ASN A 80 -1.09 -3.38 -8.23
CA ASN A 80 -0.36 -2.19 -8.67
C ASN A 80 0.80 -1.81 -7.72
N LEU A 81 1.16 -2.69 -6.79
CA LEU A 81 2.22 -2.46 -5.82
C LEU A 81 3.47 -3.24 -6.21
N ASP A 82 4.62 -2.66 -5.98
CA ASP A 82 5.92 -3.33 -6.03
C ASP A 82 6.27 -3.79 -4.61
N MET A 83 6.43 -5.10 -4.42
CA MET A 83 6.83 -5.65 -3.15
C MET A 83 8.34 -5.76 -3.07
N TRP A 84 8.88 -5.22 -2.00
CA TRP A 84 10.27 -5.28 -1.60
C TRP A 84 10.42 -5.99 -0.27
N MET A 85 11.56 -6.59 -0.04
CA MET A 85 11.92 -7.15 1.26
C MET A 85 13.18 -6.46 1.76
N ALA A 86 13.23 -6.15 3.06
CA ALA A 86 14.40 -5.61 3.74
C ALA A 86 14.69 -6.40 5.00
N HIS A 87 15.91 -6.91 5.13
CA HIS A 87 16.42 -7.54 6.35
C HIS A 87 17.05 -6.48 7.24
N CYS A 88 16.48 -6.32 8.44
CA CYS A 88 16.93 -5.35 9.42
C CYS A 88 17.63 -6.03 10.59
N GLU A 89 18.87 -5.63 10.84
CA GLU A 89 19.61 -5.96 12.05
C GLU A 89 19.51 -4.85 13.09
N TYR A 90 19.54 -5.21 14.36
CA TYR A 90 19.44 -4.30 15.49
C TYR A 90 20.65 -4.47 16.41
N PRO A 91 21.16 -3.40 17.03
CA PRO A 91 22.25 -3.48 17.99
C PRO A 91 21.92 -4.37 19.22
N LYS A 92 20.64 -4.42 19.55
CA LYS A 92 20.07 -5.28 20.59
C LYS A 92 18.74 -5.83 20.09
N GLY A 93 18.56 -7.14 20.14
CA GLY A 93 17.36 -7.82 19.70
C GLY A 93 17.58 -8.73 18.49
N SER A 94 16.52 -9.42 18.08
CA SER A 94 16.56 -10.32 16.94
C SER A 94 16.38 -9.55 15.63
N PRO A 95 17.02 -9.99 14.54
CA PRO A 95 16.78 -9.40 13.22
C PRO A 95 15.33 -9.57 12.78
N ARG A 96 14.89 -8.73 11.86
CA ARG A 96 13.53 -8.78 11.28
C ARG A 96 13.57 -8.55 9.80
N ASP A 97 12.67 -9.24 9.13
CA ASP A 97 12.40 -9.06 7.72
C ASP A 97 11.10 -8.28 7.53
N TRP A 98 11.20 -7.22 6.74
CA TRP A 98 10.09 -6.35 6.43
C TRP A 98 9.68 -6.48 4.98
N ALA A 99 8.39 -6.66 4.74
CA ALA A 99 7.76 -6.53 3.43
C ALA A 99 7.30 -5.08 3.24
N ILE A 100 7.77 -4.42 2.19
CA ILE A 100 7.44 -3.05 1.84
C ILE A 100 6.71 -3.06 0.50
N PHE A 101 5.49 -2.57 0.47
CA PHE A 101 4.65 -2.47 -0.73
C PHE A 101 4.62 -1.02 -1.19
N ALA A 102 5.38 -0.71 -2.23
CA ALA A 102 5.44 0.63 -2.82
C ALA A 102 4.32 0.82 -3.85
N GLY A 103 3.50 1.83 -3.65
CA GLY A 103 2.37 2.17 -4.51
C GLY A 103 2.71 3.20 -5.59
N PRO A 104 1.82 3.34 -6.61
CA PRO A 104 2.00 4.34 -7.66
C PRO A 104 1.77 5.78 -7.19
N ASP A 105 1.24 5.97 -6.00
CA ASP A 105 1.03 7.26 -5.33
C ASP A 105 2.23 7.75 -4.51
N GLY A 106 3.35 7.01 -4.55
CA GLY A 106 4.53 7.27 -3.73
C GLY A 106 4.39 6.80 -2.27
N GLY A 107 3.23 6.25 -1.91
CA GLY A 107 2.99 5.66 -0.60
C GLY A 107 3.63 4.28 -0.44
N ALA A 108 3.92 3.90 0.80
CA ALA A 108 4.40 2.56 1.12
C ALA A 108 3.61 1.97 2.28
N GLN A 109 3.29 0.69 2.18
CA GLN A 109 2.75 -0.11 3.28
C GLN A 109 3.82 -1.09 3.75
N VAL A 110 3.95 -1.26 5.06
CA VAL A 110 4.98 -2.12 5.65
C VAL A 110 4.32 -3.18 6.52
N ARG A 111 4.81 -4.42 6.41
CA ARG A 111 4.39 -5.56 7.22
C ARG A 111 5.60 -6.37 7.66
N ASP A 112 5.51 -7.01 8.82
CA ASP A 112 6.49 -8.03 9.22
C ASP A 112 6.34 -9.26 8.30
N CYS A 113 7.44 -9.77 7.74
CA CYS A 113 7.41 -10.93 6.85
C CYS A 113 6.84 -12.20 7.52
N LYS A 114 6.91 -12.32 8.85
CA LYS A 114 6.30 -13.43 9.58
C LYS A 114 4.77 -13.46 9.46
N ASP A 115 4.14 -12.30 9.18
CA ASP A 115 2.69 -12.16 9.08
C ASP A 115 2.19 -12.33 7.62
N ILE A 116 3.09 -12.60 6.67
CA ILE A 116 2.77 -12.79 5.25
C ILE A 116 2.19 -14.19 4.96
N PRO A 117 2.72 -15.30 5.52
CA PRO A 117 2.19 -16.63 5.21
C PRO A 117 0.68 -16.73 5.47
N GLY A 118 -0.07 -17.23 4.49
CA GLY A 118 -1.52 -17.39 4.58
C GLY A 118 -2.34 -16.10 4.37
N SER A 119 -1.71 -14.96 4.14
CA SER A 119 -2.39 -13.67 3.92
C SER A 119 -2.85 -13.43 2.47
N GLY A 120 -2.45 -14.29 1.53
CA GLY A 120 -2.67 -14.10 0.09
C GLY A 120 -1.70 -13.11 -0.56
N LEU A 121 -0.70 -12.64 0.17
CA LEU A 121 0.40 -11.81 -0.34
C LEU A 121 1.55 -12.70 -0.84
N PRO A 122 2.42 -12.19 -1.75
CA PRO A 122 3.61 -12.93 -2.14
C PRO A 122 4.55 -13.19 -0.95
N ASP A 123 5.19 -14.35 -0.92
CA ASP A 123 6.16 -14.68 0.11
C ASP A 123 7.35 -13.72 0.11
N CYS A 124 7.91 -13.45 1.29
CA CYS A 124 9.07 -12.58 1.49
C CYS A 124 10.37 -13.24 0.99
N VAL A 125 10.46 -13.50 -0.31
CA VAL A 125 11.63 -14.09 -0.95
C VAL A 125 12.19 -13.12 -1.99
N ILE A 126 13.39 -12.61 -1.79
CA ILE A 126 14.05 -11.71 -2.74
C ILE A 126 14.31 -12.46 -4.05
N LYS A 127 13.77 -11.95 -5.14
CA LYS A 127 13.99 -12.46 -6.50
C LYS A 127 15.05 -11.67 -7.26
N GLN A 128 15.18 -10.39 -6.95
CA GLN A 128 16.16 -9.53 -7.61
C GLN A 128 16.83 -8.61 -6.58
N ARG A 129 18.15 -8.69 -6.52
CA ARG A 129 18.98 -7.81 -5.68
C ARG A 129 19.48 -6.61 -6.47
N PRO A 130 19.65 -5.45 -5.81
CA PRO A 130 20.28 -4.28 -6.40
C PRO A 130 21.77 -4.56 -6.70
N LYS A 131 22.36 -3.69 -7.48
CA LYS A 131 23.83 -3.68 -7.67
C LYS A 131 24.52 -3.13 -6.41
N GLY A 132 25.75 -3.58 -6.16
CA GLY A 132 26.53 -3.09 -5.03
C GLY A 132 26.33 -3.91 -3.74
N SER A 133 26.79 -3.36 -2.63
CA SER A 133 26.78 -4.00 -1.31
C SER A 133 26.02 -3.14 -0.30
N PHE A 134 25.38 -3.79 0.67
CA PHE A 134 24.74 -3.16 1.82
C PHE A 134 25.74 -2.82 2.95
N THR A 135 27.02 -3.07 2.75
CA THR A 135 28.06 -2.70 3.71
C THR A 135 28.13 -1.18 3.86
N GLU A 136 28.00 -0.71 5.09
CA GLU A 136 28.16 0.71 5.41
C GLU A 136 29.54 1.21 5.00
N VAL A 137 29.55 2.37 4.34
CA VAL A 137 30.71 3.26 4.37
C VAL A 137 30.81 3.77 5.81
N LYS A 138 31.88 3.35 6.51
CA LYS A 138 32.24 3.87 7.84
C LYS A 138 32.46 5.37 7.79
#